data_fcc1105e1e8631827e908631ae210854
#
_entry.id   fcc1105e1e8631827e908631ae210854
#
_cell.length_a   1.000
_cell.length_b   1.000
_cell.length_c   1.000
_cell.angle_alpha   90.00
_cell.angle_beta   90.00
_cell.angle_gamma   90.00
#
_symmetry.space_group_name_H-M   'P 1'
#
loop_
_entity.id
_entity.type
_entity.pdbx_description
1 polymer ?
#
loop_
_entity_poly.entity_id
_entity_poly.type
_entity_poly.pdbx_seq_one_letter_code
_entity_poly.pdbx_strand_id
1 'polypeptide(L)'
;MKLLIVTNRKIQNGSATDNTLFGESVNDKGASELRLAWAEKIGGGRWKLTLIDEPATLTLDNSPSQDAFHSYVSALRKSKKDCVFYVHGFNKTFTQSLEQAHSIHKRYAIGVVAFSWPSNPGGFITSEYKRAQAIASNSVVALDRTFEKLGSYMCQNPDELCEISFNLLLHSLGNFMFEKFIRNPIFSNETRLFDNIILNAADVDLSPHDQWTNSLLYARRVYATINERDNILDYSDIINPDRLGNTARHLDSHRVTYFNLTDGKNVNKKHQHFESTAAANATVELFFRKALHGNAGLPLPGTRFDALKNAHELD
;
A
#
# COMPACT_ATOMS: atom_id res chain seq x y z
N MET A 1 6.93 18.81 0.61
CA MET A 1 7.19 17.74 1.60
C MET A 1 7.81 16.57 0.87
N LYS A 2 8.81 15.90 1.47
CA LYS A 2 9.46 14.72 0.91
C LYS A 2 8.61 13.48 1.18
N LEU A 3 8.71 12.48 0.31
CA LEU A 3 8.22 11.12 0.55
C LEU A 3 9.32 10.31 1.22
N LEU A 4 8.94 9.35 2.04
CA LEU A 4 9.87 8.33 2.54
C LEU A 4 9.66 7.05 1.74
N ILE A 5 10.72 6.55 1.12
CA ILE A 5 10.67 5.36 0.27
C ILE A 5 11.43 4.23 0.96
N VAL A 6 10.75 3.11 1.12
CA VAL A 6 11.35 1.84 1.51
C VAL A 6 11.38 0.95 0.28
N THR A 7 12.49 0.31 -0.02
CA THR A 7 12.60 -0.50 -1.24
C THR A 7 13.55 -1.68 -1.08
N ASN A 8 13.22 -2.79 -1.72
CA ASN A 8 14.10 -3.94 -1.91
C ASN A 8 14.68 -4.00 -3.34
N ARG A 9 14.57 -2.91 -4.10
CA ARG A 9 15.15 -2.80 -5.44
C ARG A 9 16.66 -2.75 -5.38
N LYS A 10 17.30 -3.23 -6.43
CA LYS A 10 18.74 -3.12 -6.63
C LYS A 10 19.13 -1.66 -6.85
N ILE A 11 20.20 -1.22 -6.19
CA ILE A 11 20.87 0.04 -6.55
C ILE A 11 21.50 -0.15 -7.92
N GLN A 12 21.04 0.62 -8.89
CA GLN A 12 21.53 0.58 -10.27
C GLN A 12 22.69 1.55 -10.50
N ASN A 13 22.58 2.74 -9.94
CA ASN A 13 23.62 3.76 -10.00
C ASN A 13 23.81 4.39 -8.62
N GLY A 14 24.77 3.88 -7.85
CA GLY A 14 24.99 4.27 -6.45
C GLY A 14 25.39 5.73 -6.24
N SER A 15 25.86 6.42 -7.28
CA SER A 15 26.18 7.85 -7.23
C SER A 15 25.01 8.75 -7.67
N ALA A 16 23.91 8.16 -8.19
CA ALA A 16 22.76 8.94 -8.64
C ALA A 16 21.99 9.55 -7.46
N THR A 17 21.53 10.77 -7.66
CA THR A 17 20.65 11.49 -6.72
C THR A 17 19.26 11.73 -7.32
N ASP A 18 18.87 10.93 -8.31
CA ASP A 18 17.59 11.00 -9.00
C ASP A 18 16.96 9.61 -9.13
N ASN A 19 15.88 9.49 -9.90
CA ASN A 19 15.14 8.23 -10.07
C ASN A 19 15.92 7.11 -10.79
N THR A 20 17.16 7.33 -11.23
CA THR A 20 18.04 6.28 -11.76
C THR A 20 18.83 5.55 -10.67
N LEU A 21 18.72 5.98 -9.41
CA LEU A 21 19.35 5.34 -8.26
C LEU A 21 18.95 3.87 -8.12
N PHE A 22 17.66 3.56 -8.28
CA PHE A 22 17.12 2.22 -8.14
C PHE A 22 16.63 1.65 -9.47
N GLY A 23 16.96 0.38 -9.71
CA GLY A 23 16.58 -0.36 -10.92
C GLY A 23 15.25 -1.12 -10.79
N GLU A 24 14.99 -1.95 -11.79
CA GLU A 24 13.75 -2.73 -11.92
C GLU A 24 13.92 -4.21 -11.49
N SER A 25 15.02 -4.54 -10.83
CA SER A 25 15.27 -5.87 -10.26
C SER A 25 15.35 -5.83 -8.74
N VAL A 26 15.10 -6.98 -8.11
CA VAL A 26 15.37 -7.18 -6.67
C VAL A 26 16.87 -7.02 -6.41
N ASN A 27 17.23 -6.51 -5.23
CA ASN A 27 18.63 -6.45 -4.82
C ASN A 27 19.26 -7.86 -4.76
N ASP A 28 20.57 -7.91 -4.86
CA ASP A 28 21.37 -9.14 -4.87
C ASP A 28 21.99 -9.50 -3.50
N LYS A 29 21.62 -8.77 -2.44
CA LYS A 29 22.17 -8.96 -1.08
C LYS A 29 21.29 -9.82 -0.16
N GLY A 30 20.15 -10.28 -0.65
CA GLY A 30 19.23 -11.15 0.09
C GLY A 30 17.81 -10.62 0.19
N ALA A 31 16.87 -11.51 0.50
CA ALA A 31 15.43 -11.22 0.51
C ALA A 31 15.03 -10.17 1.57
N SER A 32 15.77 -10.10 2.68
CA SER A 32 15.51 -9.15 3.77
C SER A 32 16.20 -7.80 3.60
N GLU A 33 16.99 -7.64 2.55
CA GLU A 33 17.74 -6.40 2.33
C GLU A 33 16.80 -5.26 1.92
N LEU A 34 16.91 -4.16 2.62
CA LEU A 34 16.12 -2.95 2.43
C LEU A 34 16.99 -1.74 2.18
N ARG A 35 16.47 -0.79 1.44
CA ARG A 35 17.02 0.56 1.32
C ARG A 35 15.95 1.56 1.68
N LEU A 36 16.38 2.63 2.30
CA LEU A 36 15.56 3.76 2.64
C LEU A 36 16.07 5.00 1.91
N ALA A 37 15.17 5.81 1.37
CA ALA A 37 15.52 7.04 0.69
C ALA A 37 14.46 8.12 0.88
N TRP A 38 14.91 9.36 0.96
CA TRP A 38 14.05 10.51 0.77
C TRP A 38 13.84 10.74 -0.72
N ALA A 39 12.59 10.99 -1.12
CA ALA A 39 12.25 11.37 -2.48
C ALA A 39 11.50 12.70 -2.50
N GLU A 40 12.00 13.63 -3.30
CA GLU A 40 11.43 14.97 -3.46
C GLU A 40 11.20 15.26 -4.95
N LYS A 41 9.98 15.65 -5.29
CA LYS A 41 9.66 16.09 -6.65
C LYS A 41 10.09 17.53 -6.83
N ILE A 42 11.02 17.78 -7.74
CA ILE A 42 11.55 19.10 -8.05
C ILE A 42 10.98 19.63 -9.38
N GLY A 43 11.24 20.87 -9.71
CA GLY A 43 10.73 21.51 -10.93
C GLY A 43 10.99 20.69 -12.20
N GLY A 44 10.09 20.78 -13.19
CA GLY A 44 10.18 20.04 -14.45
C GLY A 44 9.87 18.55 -14.35
N GLY A 45 9.16 18.11 -13.32
CA GLY A 45 8.76 16.69 -13.14
C GLY A 45 9.90 15.76 -12.70
N ARG A 46 11.07 16.31 -12.37
CA ARG A 46 12.24 15.55 -11.94
C ARG A 46 12.14 15.15 -10.48
N TRP A 47 12.88 14.11 -10.12
CA TRP A 47 13.01 13.62 -8.75
C TRP A 47 14.41 13.87 -8.22
N LYS A 48 14.49 14.25 -6.94
CA LYS A 48 15.71 14.24 -6.14
C LYS A 48 15.58 13.15 -5.10
N LEU A 49 16.56 12.24 -5.09
CA LEU A 49 16.66 11.17 -4.10
C LEU A 49 17.86 11.41 -3.19
N THR A 50 17.68 11.03 -1.93
CA THR A 50 18.76 10.99 -0.95
C THR A 50 18.70 9.65 -0.27
N LEU A 51 19.66 8.78 -0.56
CA LEU A 51 19.81 7.48 0.08
C LEU A 51 20.10 7.68 1.57
N ILE A 52 19.51 6.83 2.41
CA ILE A 52 19.79 6.76 3.84
C ILE A 52 20.60 5.49 4.03
N ASP A 53 21.91 5.66 4.21
CA ASP A 53 22.83 4.54 4.38
C ASP A 53 22.80 4.04 5.82
N GLU A 54 22.60 2.73 5.99
CA GLU A 54 22.69 2.05 7.27
C GLU A 54 24.12 1.53 7.47
N PRO A 55 24.70 1.70 8.66
CA PRO A 55 25.99 1.09 8.98
C PRO A 55 25.87 -0.44 9.02
N ALA A 56 27.00 -1.13 8.82
CA ALA A 56 27.05 -2.59 8.87
C ALA A 56 26.59 -3.16 10.24
N THR A 57 26.85 -2.39 11.30
CA THR A 57 26.37 -2.72 12.66
C THR A 57 25.46 -1.60 13.15
N LEU A 58 24.19 -1.94 13.41
CA LEU A 58 23.23 -1.03 14.02
C LEU A 58 23.43 -1.02 15.53
N THR A 59 23.38 0.16 16.13
CA THR A 59 23.35 0.37 17.58
C THR A 59 22.14 1.22 17.92
N LEU A 60 21.78 1.31 19.19
CA LEU A 60 20.71 2.20 19.65
C LEU A 60 20.99 3.66 19.31
N ASP A 61 22.27 4.04 19.33
CA ASP A 61 22.72 5.42 19.08
C ASP A 61 23.05 5.68 17.61
N ASN A 62 22.97 4.68 16.74
CA ASN A 62 23.30 4.79 15.32
C ASN A 62 22.37 3.93 14.46
N SER A 63 21.19 4.44 14.23
CA SER A 63 20.14 3.81 13.42
C SER A 63 19.53 4.84 12.46
N PRO A 64 20.22 5.17 11.34
CA PRO A 64 19.78 6.20 10.40
C PRO A 64 18.36 6.01 9.87
N SER A 65 17.88 4.78 9.75
CA SER A 65 16.49 4.51 9.34
C SER A 65 15.49 4.94 10.41
N GLN A 66 15.80 4.73 11.70
CA GLN A 66 14.94 5.18 12.80
C GLN A 66 14.95 6.71 12.88
N ASP A 67 16.12 7.34 12.76
CA ASP A 67 16.25 8.81 12.76
C ASP A 67 15.47 9.45 11.60
N ALA A 68 15.54 8.84 10.43
CA ALA A 68 14.80 9.30 9.27
C ALA A 68 13.28 9.18 9.49
N PHE A 69 12.82 8.06 10.04
CA PHE A 69 11.42 7.87 10.34
C PHE A 69 10.95 8.81 11.45
N HIS A 70 11.73 9.00 12.51
CA HIS A 70 11.48 9.99 13.56
C HIS A 70 11.36 11.41 12.99
N SER A 71 12.31 11.82 12.17
CA SER A 71 12.27 13.13 11.49
C SER A 71 11.02 13.29 10.62
N TYR A 72 10.60 12.20 9.96
CA TYR A 72 9.39 12.20 9.14
C TYR A 72 8.13 12.37 9.99
N VAL A 73 7.97 11.57 11.04
CA VAL A 73 6.85 11.65 11.99
C VAL A 73 6.78 13.04 12.63
N SER A 74 7.91 13.56 13.09
CA SER A 74 7.97 14.91 13.67
C SER A 74 7.51 16.00 12.70
N ALA A 75 7.90 15.89 11.41
CA ALA A 75 7.44 16.82 10.37
C ALA A 75 5.93 16.68 10.09
N LEU A 76 5.38 15.47 10.15
CA LEU A 76 3.94 15.22 10.01
C LEU A 76 3.16 15.83 11.16
N ARG A 77 3.59 15.59 12.40
CA ARG A 77 2.98 16.19 13.60
C ARG A 77 2.96 17.73 13.53
N LYS A 78 4.10 18.33 13.22
CA LYS A 78 4.21 19.79 13.07
C LYS A 78 3.28 20.35 12.01
N SER A 79 3.04 19.59 10.94
CA SER A 79 2.15 19.97 9.84
C SER A 79 0.71 19.46 10.00
N LYS A 80 0.38 18.78 11.12
CA LYS A 80 -0.92 18.16 11.41
C LYS A 80 -1.40 17.25 10.28
N LYS A 81 -0.52 16.36 9.82
CA LYS A 81 -0.80 15.41 8.72
C LYS A 81 -0.73 13.98 9.21
N ASP A 82 -1.72 13.21 8.82
CA ASP A 82 -1.70 11.75 8.96
C ASP A 82 -0.75 11.10 7.97
N CYS A 83 -0.54 9.79 8.09
CA CYS A 83 0.37 9.02 7.27
C CYS A 83 -0.32 7.81 6.63
N VAL A 84 0.03 7.53 5.39
CA VAL A 84 -0.30 6.28 4.74
C VAL A 84 0.97 5.53 4.34
N PHE A 85 1.04 4.25 4.73
CA PHE A 85 1.97 3.30 4.17
C PHE A 85 1.35 2.73 2.89
N TYR A 86 2.04 2.91 1.75
CA TYR A 86 1.50 2.56 0.44
C TYR A 86 2.31 1.44 -0.22
N VAL A 87 1.63 0.37 -0.64
CA VAL A 87 2.22 -0.73 -1.41
C VAL A 87 1.56 -0.77 -2.78
N HIS A 88 2.35 -0.51 -3.83
CA HIS A 88 1.84 -0.48 -5.21
C HIS A 88 1.65 -1.88 -5.81
N GLY A 89 0.91 -1.96 -6.91
CA GLY A 89 0.63 -3.17 -7.64
C GLY A 89 1.63 -3.52 -8.74
N PHE A 90 1.18 -4.38 -9.67
CA PHE A 90 1.91 -4.86 -10.83
C PHE A 90 2.27 -3.73 -11.81
N ASN A 91 3.32 -3.97 -12.60
CA ASN A 91 3.75 -3.19 -13.75
C ASN A 91 4.03 -1.70 -13.41
N LYS A 92 4.79 -1.48 -12.33
CA LYS A 92 5.26 -0.15 -11.93
C LYS A 92 6.78 -0.10 -11.94
N THR A 93 7.34 0.77 -12.78
CA THR A 93 8.74 1.17 -12.67
C THR A 93 8.97 1.92 -11.36
N PHE A 94 10.22 2.07 -10.95
CA PHE A 94 10.54 2.86 -9.76
C PHE A 94 9.97 4.28 -9.86
N THR A 95 10.17 4.95 -11.00
CA THR A 95 9.63 6.29 -11.24
C THR A 95 8.11 6.34 -11.15
N GLN A 96 7.40 5.37 -11.72
CA GLN A 96 5.94 5.31 -11.66
C GLN A 96 5.44 5.08 -10.22
N SER A 97 6.17 4.32 -9.41
CA SER A 97 5.83 4.15 -7.99
C SER A 97 5.98 5.45 -7.19
N LEU A 98 7.00 6.26 -7.49
CA LEU A 98 7.17 7.60 -6.92
C LEU A 98 6.02 8.55 -7.32
N GLU A 99 5.66 8.55 -8.62
CA GLU A 99 4.56 9.40 -9.13
C GLU A 99 3.23 9.06 -8.45
N GLN A 100 2.95 7.78 -8.28
CA GLN A 100 1.73 7.31 -7.63
C GLN A 100 1.69 7.70 -6.15
N ALA A 101 2.79 7.49 -5.42
CA ALA A 101 2.92 7.92 -4.03
C ALA A 101 2.77 9.45 -3.88
N HIS A 102 3.34 10.21 -4.81
CA HIS A 102 3.19 11.67 -4.82
C HIS A 102 1.77 12.13 -5.16
N SER A 103 1.08 11.42 -6.06
CA SER A 103 -0.34 11.67 -6.36
C SER A 103 -1.21 11.50 -5.12
N ILE A 104 -1.01 10.42 -4.35
CA ILE A 104 -1.68 10.19 -3.07
C ILE A 104 -1.39 11.32 -2.09
N HIS A 105 -0.10 11.65 -1.91
CA HIS A 105 0.32 12.76 -1.05
C HIS A 105 -0.40 14.07 -1.39
N LYS A 106 -0.42 14.45 -2.67
CA LYS A 106 -1.07 15.70 -3.11
C LYS A 106 -2.58 15.68 -2.97
N ARG A 107 -3.22 14.59 -3.40
CA ARG A 107 -4.68 14.46 -3.43
C ARG A 107 -5.29 14.51 -2.04
N TYR A 108 -4.69 13.80 -1.09
CA TYR A 108 -5.23 13.66 0.25
C TYR A 108 -4.54 14.53 1.29
N ALA A 109 -3.55 15.34 0.88
CA ALA A 109 -2.75 16.19 1.77
C ALA A 109 -2.08 15.43 2.93
N ILE A 110 -1.72 14.15 2.73
CA ILE A 110 -1.25 13.18 3.71
C ILE A 110 0.23 12.87 3.55
N GLY A 111 0.92 12.45 4.61
CA GLY A 111 2.25 11.85 4.51
C GLY A 111 2.21 10.49 3.83
N VAL A 112 3.24 10.14 3.07
CA VAL A 112 3.32 8.83 2.39
C VAL A 112 4.67 8.19 2.66
N VAL A 113 4.64 6.99 3.24
CA VAL A 113 5.74 6.03 3.23
C VAL A 113 5.42 5.00 2.15
N ALA A 114 6.22 4.91 1.10
CA ALA A 114 5.94 4.00 0.00
C ALA A 114 6.90 2.82 0.00
N PHE A 115 6.35 1.59 -0.03
CA PHE A 115 7.11 0.38 -0.28
C PHE A 115 7.19 0.15 -1.79
N SER A 116 8.35 0.43 -2.39
CA SER A 116 8.59 0.27 -3.82
C SER A 116 9.33 -1.03 -4.09
N TRP A 117 8.64 -2.01 -4.64
CA TRP A 117 9.19 -3.31 -5.04
C TRP A 117 9.27 -3.42 -6.58
N PRO A 118 10.17 -4.25 -7.14
CA PRO A 118 10.34 -4.35 -8.60
C PRO A 118 9.21 -5.15 -9.24
N SER A 119 8.10 -4.50 -9.55
CA SER A 119 6.87 -5.10 -10.06
C SER A 119 6.73 -5.07 -11.58
N ASN A 120 7.74 -4.56 -12.28
CA ASN A 120 7.79 -4.51 -13.74
C ASN A 120 8.99 -5.30 -14.27
N PRO A 121 8.88 -6.65 -14.39
CA PRO A 121 10.00 -7.48 -14.82
C PRO A 121 10.33 -7.39 -16.31
N GLY A 122 9.52 -6.70 -17.11
CA GLY A 122 9.66 -6.58 -18.57
C GLY A 122 9.34 -7.85 -19.36
N GLY A 123 8.80 -7.74 -20.57
CA GLY A 123 8.49 -8.85 -21.49
C GLY A 123 7.02 -8.92 -21.92
N PHE A 124 6.47 -10.12 -22.15
CA PHE A 124 5.07 -10.32 -22.53
C PHE A 124 4.15 -10.36 -21.31
N ILE A 125 3.00 -9.70 -21.35
CA ILE A 125 2.08 -9.45 -20.22
C ILE A 125 1.82 -10.70 -19.35
N THR A 126 1.47 -11.83 -19.93
CA THR A 126 1.15 -13.06 -19.16
C THR A 126 2.35 -13.63 -18.42
N SER A 127 3.53 -13.66 -19.06
CA SER A 127 4.76 -14.13 -18.43
C SER A 127 5.31 -13.12 -17.43
N GLU A 128 5.13 -11.84 -17.68
CA GLU A 128 5.47 -10.75 -16.76
C GLU A 128 4.68 -10.82 -15.47
N TYR A 129 3.37 -11.06 -15.56
CA TYR A 129 2.51 -11.16 -14.40
C TYR A 129 2.94 -12.31 -13.46
N LYS A 130 3.18 -13.51 -14.01
CA LYS A 130 3.68 -14.66 -13.22
C LYS A 130 5.04 -14.39 -12.58
N ARG A 131 5.94 -13.72 -13.30
CA ARG A 131 7.22 -13.28 -12.72
C ARG A 131 7.04 -12.25 -11.62
N ALA A 132 6.11 -11.30 -11.79
CA ALA A 132 5.79 -10.32 -10.77
C ALA A 132 5.19 -10.97 -9.52
N GLN A 133 4.34 -11.99 -9.64
CA GLN A 133 3.86 -12.78 -8.51
C GLN A 133 5.02 -13.48 -7.77
N ALA A 134 5.98 -14.05 -8.48
CA ALA A 134 7.16 -14.65 -7.86
C ALA A 134 8.03 -13.60 -7.14
N ILE A 135 8.23 -12.43 -7.75
CA ILE A 135 8.95 -11.31 -7.13
C ILE A 135 8.18 -10.78 -5.90
N ALA A 136 6.86 -10.66 -5.98
CA ALA A 136 6.04 -10.26 -4.84
C ALA A 136 6.21 -11.25 -3.68
N SER A 137 6.17 -12.56 -3.95
CA SER A 137 6.40 -13.61 -2.95
C SER A 137 7.79 -13.50 -2.31
N ASN A 138 8.82 -13.24 -3.09
CA ASN A 138 10.19 -13.05 -2.59
C ASN A 138 10.35 -11.72 -1.82
N SER A 139 9.50 -10.73 -2.08
CA SER A 139 9.54 -9.41 -1.42
C SER A 139 8.81 -9.41 -0.06
N VAL A 140 8.12 -10.50 0.29
CA VAL A 140 7.39 -10.63 1.57
C VAL A 140 8.33 -10.43 2.76
N VAL A 141 9.53 -11.01 2.74
CA VAL A 141 10.53 -10.87 3.81
C VAL A 141 10.97 -9.42 4.00
N ALA A 142 11.08 -8.67 2.91
CA ALA A 142 11.42 -7.24 2.97
C ALA A 142 10.26 -6.40 3.52
N LEU A 143 9.02 -6.73 3.16
CA LEU A 143 7.83 -6.08 3.71
C LEU A 143 7.70 -6.35 5.22
N ASP A 144 7.92 -7.60 5.63
CA ASP A 144 7.96 -8.02 7.02
C ASP A 144 8.95 -7.20 7.84
N ARG A 145 10.20 -7.20 7.42
CA ARG A 145 11.24 -6.42 8.10
C ARG A 145 10.89 -4.93 8.18
N THR A 146 10.16 -4.41 7.19
CA THR A 146 9.67 -3.03 7.23
C THR A 146 8.65 -2.84 8.33
N PHE A 147 7.71 -3.77 8.48
CA PHE A 147 6.68 -3.69 9.53
C PHE A 147 7.24 -3.97 10.92
N GLU A 148 8.24 -4.86 11.06
CA GLU A 148 8.97 -5.04 12.33
C GLU A 148 9.65 -3.74 12.77
N LYS A 149 10.36 -3.07 11.87
CA LYS A 149 11.00 -1.78 12.17
C LYS A 149 9.97 -0.71 12.53
N LEU A 150 8.86 -0.66 11.82
CA LEU A 150 7.75 0.26 12.11
C LEU A 150 7.14 -0.03 13.48
N GLY A 151 6.83 -1.30 13.78
CA GLY A 151 6.30 -1.72 15.07
C GLY A 151 7.24 -1.42 16.23
N SER A 152 8.53 -1.71 16.06
CA SER A 152 9.56 -1.37 17.06
C SER A 152 9.62 0.13 17.34
N TYR A 153 9.58 0.96 16.30
CA TYR A 153 9.54 2.41 16.47
C TYR A 153 8.27 2.86 17.21
N MET A 154 7.10 2.33 16.85
CA MET A 154 5.84 2.66 17.48
C MET A 154 5.82 2.30 18.97
N CYS A 155 6.35 1.14 19.33
CA CYS A 155 6.47 0.73 20.73
C CYS A 155 7.43 1.60 21.53
N GLN A 156 8.51 2.09 20.92
CA GLN A 156 9.51 2.93 21.59
C GLN A 156 9.07 4.40 21.71
N ASN A 157 8.15 4.87 20.86
CA ASN A 157 7.74 6.28 20.77
C ASN A 157 6.21 6.44 20.78
N PRO A 158 5.49 5.89 21.78
CA PRO A 158 4.02 5.89 21.79
C PRO A 158 3.43 7.30 21.79
N ASP A 159 4.04 8.26 22.51
CA ASP A 159 3.57 9.63 22.62
C ASP A 159 3.68 10.42 21.32
N GLU A 160 4.64 10.06 20.47
CA GLU A 160 4.82 10.73 19.19
C GLU A 160 3.73 10.37 18.17
N LEU A 161 3.12 9.21 18.34
CA LEU A 161 2.15 8.65 17.41
C LEU A 161 0.69 8.95 17.79
N CYS A 162 0.44 9.38 19.03
CA CYS A 162 -0.92 9.69 19.51
C CYS A 162 -1.65 10.76 18.69
N GLU A 163 -0.90 11.62 17.99
CA GLU A 163 -1.45 12.75 17.22
C GLU A 163 -1.55 12.48 15.71
N ILE A 164 -1.09 11.31 15.24
CA ILE A 164 -1.03 10.94 13.81
C ILE A 164 -1.73 9.63 13.60
N SER A 165 -2.64 9.60 12.63
CA SER A 165 -3.19 8.35 12.15
C SER A 165 -2.25 7.70 11.13
N PHE A 166 -1.95 6.39 11.34
CA PHE A 166 -1.21 5.57 10.39
C PHE A 166 -2.15 4.62 9.70
N ASN A 167 -2.14 4.62 8.36
CA ASN A 167 -3.02 3.80 7.55
C ASN A 167 -2.22 3.01 6.52
N LEU A 168 -2.74 1.87 6.08
CA LEU A 168 -2.14 1.03 5.05
C LEU A 168 -3.03 1.02 3.81
N LEU A 169 -2.48 1.39 2.67
CA LEU A 169 -3.12 1.27 1.36
C LEU A 169 -2.37 0.25 0.51
N LEU A 170 -3.02 -0.86 0.23
CA LEU A 170 -2.51 -1.92 -0.64
C LEU A 170 -3.25 -1.85 -1.97
N HIS A 171 -2.53 -1.86 -3.08
CA HIS A 171 -3.12 -1.78 -4.40
C HIS A 171 -2.81 -3.01 -5.25
N SER A 172 -3.86 -3.60 -5.84
CA SER A 172 -3.74 -4.66 -6.84
C SER A 172 -2.86 -5.83 -6.33
N LEU A 173 -1.82 -6.23 -7.06
CA LEU A 173 -0.86 -7.27 -6.68
C LEU A 173 -0.09 -6.97 -5.36
N GLY A 174 -0.11 -5.74 -4.87
CA GLY A 174 0.38 -5.42 -3.53
C GLY A 174 -0.41 -6.13 -2.42
N ASN A 175 -1.70 -6.43 -2.66
CA ASN A 175 -2.52 -7.23 -1.73
C ASN A 175 -2.07 -8.70 -1.72
N PHE A 176 -1.66 -9.26 -2.85
CA PHE A 176 -1.10 -10.62 -2.92
C PHE A 176 0.18 -10.73 -2.06
N MET A 177 1.08 -9.76 -2.13
CA MET A 177 2.26 -9.72 -1.26
C MET A 177 1.85 -9.67 0.22
N PHE A 178 0.86 -8.86 0.56
CA PHE A 178 0.35 -8.73 1.92
C PHE A 178 -0.38 -10.00 2.40
N GLU A 179 -1.17 -10.66 1.55
CA GLU A 179 -1.75 -11.97 1.87
C GLU A 179 -0.67 -12.99 2.23
N LYS A 180 0.39 -13.09 1.39
CA LYS A 180 1.53 -13.99 1.67
C LYS A 180 2.23 -13.64 2.97
N PHE A 181 2.35 -12.35 3.30
CA PHE A 181 2.85 -11.88 4.58
C PHE A 181 1.96 -12.39 5.74
N ILE A 182 0.65 -12.17 5.69
CA ILE A 182 -0.28 -12.57 6.76
C ILE A 182 -0.35 -14.09 6.94
N ARG A 183 -0.27 -14.86 5.85
CA ARG A 183 -0.28 -16.33 5.90
C ARG A 183 1.03 -16.94 6.39
N ASN A 184 2.07 -16.15 6.61
CA ASN A 184 3.34 -16.65 7.11
C ASN A 184 3.26 -16.84 8.63
N PRO A 185 3.48 -18.07 9.16
CA PRO A 185 3.31 -18.35 10.58
C PRO A 185 4.39 -17.73 11.50
N ILE A 186 5.41 -17.10 10.95
CA ILE A 186 6.52 -16.50 11.71
C ILE A 186 6.12 -15.13 12.32
N PHE A 187 5.03 -14.51 11.83
CA PHE A 187 4.62 -13.18 12.29
C PHE A 187 3.84 -13.22 13.60
N SER A 188 4.24 -12.33 14.53
CA SER A 188 3.41 -12.02 15.68
C SER A 188 2.40 -10.93 15.31
N ASN A 189 1.12 -11.25 15.44
CA ASN A 189 0.00 -10.34 15.17
C ASN A 189 -0.31 -9.39 16.36
N GLU A 190 0.61 -9.19 17.28
CA GLU A 190 0.32 -8.64 18.61
C GLU A 190 0.24 -7.11 18.62
N THR A 191 0.84 -6.42 17.64
CA THR A 191 0.90 -4.96 17.61
C THR A 191 0.00 -4.39 16.54
N ARG A 192 -0.97 -3.58 16.94
CA ARG A 192 -1.77 -2.80 16.00
C ARG A 192 -0.92 -1.67 15.40
N LEU A 193 -0.58 -1.79 14.11
CA LEU A 193 0.25 -0.83 13.39
C LEU A 193 -0.57 0.26 12.70
N PHE A 194 -1.83 -0.04 12.32
CA PHE A 194 -2.62 0.85 11.47
C PHE A 194 -4.01 1.13 12.06
N ASP A 195 -4.52 2.33 11.82
CA ASP A 195 -5.92 2.63 12.09
C ASP A 195 -6.82 1.96 11.05
N ASN A 196 -6.49 2.12 9.78
CA ASN A 196 -7.22 1.49 8.70
C ASN A 196 -6.27 0.74 7.75
N ILE A 197 -6.70 -0.44 7.29
CA ILE A 197 -6.13 -1.14 6.13
C ILE A 197 -7.13 -1.06 5.00
N ILE A 198 -6.68 -0.67 3.81
CA ILE A 198 -7.51 -0.56 2.60
C ILE A 198 -6.94 -1.50 1.55
N LEU A 199 -7.70 -2.57 1.27
CA LEU A 199 -7.43 -3.54 0.20
C LEU A 199 -8.07 -3.00 -1.09
N ASN A 200 -7.32 -2.17 -1.83
CA ASN A 200 -7.84 -1.55 -3.05
C ASN A 200 -7.65 -2.43 -4.26
N ALA A 201 -8.75 -2.72 -4.99
CA ALA A 201 -8.75 -3.56 -6.19
C ALA A 201 -7.87 -4.80 -5.98
N ALA A 202 -8.16 -5.57 -4.92
CA ALA A 202 -7.29 -6.59 -4.40
C ALA A 202 -7.11 -7.76 -5.38
N ASP A 203 -5.91 -7.94 -5.89
CA ASP A 203 -5.52 -9.01 -6.79
C ASP A 203 -5.09 -10.25 -5.99
N VAL A 204 -6.03 -10.78 -5.23
CA VAL A 204 -5.95 -12.01 -4.42
C VAL A 204 -7.16 -12.88 -4.70
N ASP A 205 -7.04 -14.18 -4.45
CA ASP A 205 -8.16 -15.10 -4.64
C ASP A 205 -9.35 -14.68 -3.76
N LEU A 206 -10.53 -14.66 -4.36
CA LEU A 206 -11.77 -14.40 -3.64
C LEU A 206 -12.00 -15.46 -2.56
N SER A 207 -11.84 -16.73 -2.90
CA SER A 207 -12.00 -17.82 -1.94
C SER A 207 -10.64 -18.54 -1.74
N PRO A 208 -10.21 -18.74 -0.49
CA PRO A 208 -10.81 -18.36 0.79
C PRO A 208 -10.15 -17.10 1.39
N HIS A 209 -10.60 -15.90 1.01
CA HIS A 209 -10.00 -14.67 1.54
C HIS A 209 -10.31 -14.43 3.02
N ASP A 210 -11.42 -14.92 3.51
CA ASP A 210 -11.83 -14.83 4.91
C ASP A 210 -10.81 -15.45 5.86
N GLN A 211 -10.14 -16.54 5.46
CA GLN A 211 -9.16 -17.24 6.29
C GLN A 211 -7.96 -16.36 6.71
N TRP A 212 -7.52 -15.45 5.85
CA TRP A 212 -6.42 -14.56 6.20
C TRP A 212 -6.89 -13.18 6.63
N THR A 213 -8.00 -12.68 6.06
CA THR A 213 -8.50 -11.36 6.45
C THR A 213 -9.09 -11.33 7.86
N ASN A 214 -9.68 -12.44 8.31
CA ASN A 214 -10.20 -12.56 9.69
C ASN A 214 -9.08 -12.51 10.76
N SER A 215 -7.84 -12.80 10.38
CA SER A 215 -6.67 -12.69 11.27
C SER A 215 -6.03 -11.29 11.29
N LEU A 216 -6.58 -10.30 10.56
CA LEU A 216 -6.03 -8.96 10.50
C LEU A 216 -6.26 -8.16 11.78
N LEU A 217 -5.42 -8.42 12.78
CA LEU A 217 -5.42 -7.69 14.05
C LEU A 217 -4.57 -6.41 14.02
N TYR A 218 -3.77 -6.22 12.97
CA TYR A 218 -2.87 -5.08 12.77
C TYR A 218 -3.58 -3.72 12.62
N ALA A 219 -4.88 -3.71 12.36
CA ALA A 219 -5.63 -2.49 12.16
C ALA A 219 -6.91 -2.43 12.99
N ARG A 220 -7.37 -1.22 13.22
CA ARG A 220 -8.68 -0.97 13.83
C ARG A 220 -9.81 -1.34 12.87
N ARG A 221 -9.67 -1.02 11.57
CA ARG A 221 -10.67 -1.31 10.53
C ARG A 221 -9.97 -1.83 9.28
N VAL A 222 -10.66 -2.69 8.56
CA VAL A 222 -10.21 -3.23 7.27
C VAL A 222 -11.30 -2.99 6.24
N TYR A 223 -10.94 -2.43 5.10
CA TYR A 223 -11.81 -2.18 3.96
C TYR A 223 -11.32 -2.91 2.73
N ALA A 224 -12.23 -3.44 1.92
CA ALA A 224 -11.93 -3.89 0.56
C ALA A 224 -12.80 -3.13 -0.43
N THR A 225 -12.18 -2.55 -1.45
CA THR A 225 -12.91 -1.88 -2.53
C THR A 225 -13.00 -2.79 -3.75
N ILE A 226 -14.22 -2.94 -4.29
CA ILE A 226 -14.57 -3.88 -5.35
C ILE A 226 -15.14 -3.10 -6.53
N ASN A 227 -14.74 -3.50 -7.76
CA ASN A 227 -15.34 -3.03 -8.99
C ASN A 227 -15.44 -4.19 -9.98
N GLU A 228 -16.65 -4.76 -10.15
CA GLU A 228 -16.90 -5.91 -11.02
C GLU A 228 -16.68 -5.62 -12.51
N ARG A 229 -16.38 -4.35 -12.87
CA ARG A 229 -16.03 -3.90 -14.24
C ARG A 229 -14.54 -3.60 -14.39
N ASP A 230 -13.72 -3.99 -13.43
CA ASP A 230 -12.27 -3.75 -13.45
C ASP A 230 -11.58 -4.64 -14.49
N ASN A 231 -11.31 -4.08 -15.67
CA ASN A 231 -10.72 -4.84 -16.78
C ASN A 231 -9.26 -5.29 -16.55
N ILE A 232 -8.58 -4.74 -15.55
CA ILE A 232 -7.22 -5.20 -15.19
C ILE A 232 -7.32 -6.50 -14.41
N LEU A 233 -8.26 -6.59 -13.46
CA LEU A 233 -8.51 -7.82 -12.72
C LEU A 233 -9.17 -8.90 -13.60
N ASP A 234 -9.98 -8.53 -14.59
CA ASP A 234 -10.51 -9.48 -15.57
C ASP A 234 -9.39 -10.24 -16.29
N TYR A 235 -8.24 -9.60 -16.57
CA TYR A 235 -7.07 -10.28 -17.12
C TYR A 235 -6.42 -11.23 -16.09
N SER A 236 -6.44 -10.86 -14.82
CA SER A 236 -5.96 -11.74 -13.75
C SER A 236 -6.81 -13.00 -13.63
N ASP A 237 -8.13 -12.88 -13.75
CA ASP A 237 -9.10 -13.99 -13.68
C ASP A 237 -8.91 -15.03 -14.79
N ILE A 238 -8.33 -14.66 -15.94
CA ILE A 238 -8.04 -15.63 -17.02
C ILE A 238 -7.03 -16.70 -16.56
N ILE A 239 -6.15 -16.36 -15.62
CA ILE A 239 -5.05 -17.23 -15.20
C ILE A 239 -5.10 -17.59 -13.70
N ASN A 240 -6.00 -17.01 -12.97
CA ASN A 240 -6.23 -17.23 -11.53
C ASN A 240 -7.74 -17.43 -11.27
N PRO A 241 -8.14 -17.88 -10.06
CA PRO A 241 -9.52 -17.84 -9.60
C PRO A 241 -10.07 -16.40 -9.56
N ASP A 242 -11.39 -16.24 -9.39
CA ASP A 242 -12.04 -14.95 -9.18
C ASP A 242 -11.29 -14.11 -8.14
N ARG A 243 -11.14 -12.81 -8.42
CA ARG A 243 -10.41 -11.88 -7.56
C ARG A 243 -11.32 -11.15 -6.59
N LEU A 244 -10.85 -10.94 -5.37
CA LEU A 244 -11.55 -10.18 -4.35
C LEU A 244 -11.86 -8.75 -4.81
N GLY A 245 -10.99 -8.13 -5.61
CA GLY A 245 -11.12 -6.74 -6.04
C GLY A 245 -12.15 -6.51 -7.16
N ASN A 246 -12.62 -7.57 -7.83
CA ASN A 246 -13.62 -7.46 -8.90
C ASN A 246 -14.81 -8.42 -8.77
N THR A 247 -15.04 -8.98 -7.59
CA THR A 247 -16.16 -9.92 -7.38
C THR A 247 -16.91 -9.57 -6.10
N ALA A 248 -18.19 -9.20 -6.24
CA ALA A 248 -19.07 -8.80 -5.13
C ALA A 248 -20.01 -9.93 -4.68
N ARG A 249 -19.48 -11.15 -4.50
CA ARG A 249 -20.17 -12.32 -3.97
C ARG A 249 -19.26 -13.09 -3.03
N HIS A 250 -19.82 -13.90 -2.13
CA HIS A 250 -19.05 -14.67 -1.13
C HIS A 250 -18.08 -13.80 -0.33
N LEU A 251 -18.58 -12.66 0.13
CA LEU A 251 -17.83 -11.69 0.92
C LEU A 251 -17.95 -12.06 2.41
N ASP A 252 -17.27 -13.15 2.80
CA ASP A 252 -17.55 -13.91 4.03
C ASP A 252 -16.71 -13.47 5.23
N SER A 253 -15.75 -12.54 5.07
CA SER A 253 -14.95 -12.07 6.20
C SER A 253 -15.77 -11.19 7.14
N HIS A 254 -15.75 -11.51 8.42
CA HIS A 254 -16.36 -10.68 9.47
C HIS A 254 -15.47 -9.48 9.87
N ARG A 255 -14.25 -9.45 9.38
CA ARG A 255 -13.25 -8.41 9.68
C ARG A 255 -13.24 -7.29 8.65
N VAL A 256 -13.67 -7.59 7.42
CA VAL A 256 -13.64 -6.66 6.30
C VAL A 256 -14.97 -5.96 6.10
N THR A 257 -14.94 -4.64 5.96
CA THR A 257 -16.06 -3.85 5.45
C THR A 257 -15.87 -3.68 3.94
N TYR A 258 -16.75 -4.30 3.16
CA TYR A 258 -16.65 -4.27 1.70
C TYR A 258 -17.37 -3.06 1.12
N PHE A 259 -16.74 -2.45 0.12
CA PHE A 259 -17.27 -1.33 -0.62
C PHE A 259 -17.31 -1.65 -2.11
N ASN A 260 -18.48 -2.01 -2.61
CA ASN A 260 -18.73 -2.25 -4.02
C ASN A 260 -18.98 -0.93 -4.75
N LEU A 261 -18.10 -0.61 -5.67
CA LEU A 261 -18.08 0.63 -6.44
C LEU A 261 -18.71 0.48 -7.83
N THR A 262 -19.07 -0.73 -8.23
CA THR A 262 -19.38 -1.15 -9.61
C THR A 262 -20.36 -0.22 -10.32
N ASP A 263 -21.45 0.16 -9.66
CA ASP A 263 -22.51 0.97 -10.26
C ASP A 263 -22.32 2.48 -10.02
N GLY A 264 -21.22 2.84 -9.38
CA GLY A 264 -20.91 4.23 -9.08
C GLY A 264 -20.68 5.07 -10.34
N LYS A 265 -21.28 6.27 -10.35
CA LYS A 265 -21.10 7.23 -11.45
C LYS A 265 -19.60 7.46 -11.72
N ASN A 266 -19.19 7.33 -13.00
CA ASN A 266 -17.82 7.51 -13.46
C ASN A 266 -16.77 6.57 -12.84
N VAL A 267 -17.17 5.50 -12.16
CA VAL A 267 -16.25 4.43 -11.75
C VAL A 267 -15.82 3.63 -12.97
N ASN A 268 -16.77 3.19 -13.80
CA ASN A 268 -16.50 2.45 -15.04
C ASN A 268 -15.52 1.29 -14.80
N LYS A 269 -14.50 1.17 -15.66
CA LYS A 269 -13.46 0.12 -15.61
C LYS A 269 -12.22 0.50 -14.79
N LYS A 270 -12.35 1.45 -13.86
CA LYS A 270 -11.20 1.94 -13.10
C LYS A 270 -10.67 0.88 -12.13
N HIS A 271 -9.36 0.74 -12.12
CA HIS A 271 -8.60 -0.13 -11.23
C HIS A 271 -8.02 0.63 -10.02
N GLN A 272 -7.62 1.88 -10.20
CA GLN A 272 -7.04 2.72 -9.14
C GLN A 272 -8.14 3.57 -8.49
N HIS A 273 -8.94 2.96 -7.61
CA HIS A 273 -10.12 3.63 -7.02
C HIS A 273 -9.74 4.86 -6.19
N PHE A 274 -8.58 4.84 -5.53
CA PHE A 274 -8.05 5.96 -4.74
C PHE A 274 -7.65 7.18 -5.59
N GLU A 275 -7.67 7.08 -6.91
CA GLU A 275 -7.47 8.22 -7.80
C GLU A 275 -8.77 8.91 -8.20
N SER A 276 -9.92 8.48 -7.68
CA SER A 276 -11.19 9.16 -7.90
C SER A 276 -11.17 10.58 -7.38
N THR A 277 -11.77 11.49 -8.14
CA THR A 277 -11.92 12.90 -7.75
C THR A 277 -13.36 13.18 -7.34
N ALA A 278 -13.61 14.23 -6.55
CA ALA A 278 -14.97 14.65 -6.22
C ALA A 278 -15.81 14.96 -7.48
N ALA A 279 -15.21 15.48 -8.53
CA ALA A 279 -15.88 15.71 -9.80
C ALA A 279 -16.24 14.43 -10.55
N ALA A 280 -15.47 13.34 -10.36
CA ALA A 280 -15.77 12.03 -10.93
C ALA A 280 -16.80 11.28 -10.10
N ASN A 281 -16.50 11.05 -8.82
CA ASN A 281 -17.39 10.42 -7.84
C ASN A 281 -17.06 10.91 -6.44
N ALA A 282 -17.89 11.79 -5.90
CA ALA A 282 -17.67 12.44 -4.61
C ALA A 282 -17.69 11.44 -3.43
N THR A 283 -18.53 10.40 -3.49
CA THR A 283 -18.64 9.40 -2.43
C THR A 283 -17.38 8.54 -2.36
N VAL A 284 -16.84 8.10 -3.50
CA VAL A 284 -15.59 7.34 -3.56
C VAL A 284 -14.40 8.20 -3.07
N GLU A 285 -14.32 9.45 -3.51
CA GLU A 285 -13.28 10.37 -3.02
C GLU A 285 -13.40 10.60 -1.51
N LEU A 286 -14.60 10.79 -0.99
CA LEU A 286 -14.85 10.98 0.44
C LEU A 286 -14.48 9.73 1.25
N PHE A 287 -14.76 8.53 0.73
CA PHE A 287 -14.34 7.28 1.36
C PHE A 287 -12.82 7.26 1.58
N PHE A 288 -12.05 7.45 0.51
CA PHE A 288 -10.59 7.43 0.62
C PHE A 288 -10.06 8.57 1.49
N ARG A 289 -10.64 9.76 1.41
CA ARG A 289 -10.28 10.89 2.28
C ARG A 289 -10.47 10.55 3.75
N LYS A 290 -11.59 9.96 4.13
CA LYS A 290 -11.84 9.55 5.53
C LYS A 290 -10.93 8.38 5.93
N ALA A 291 -10.88 7.33 5.13
CA ALA A 291 -10.16 6.12 5.47
C ALA A 291 -8.64 6.35 5.56
N LEU A 292 -8.06 7.18 4.68
CA LEU A 292 -6.63 7.52 4.70
C LEU A 292 -6.25 8.46 5.86
N HIS A 293 -7.25 9.12 6.49
CA HIS A 293 -7.06 9.93 7.69
C HIS A 293 -7.51 9.22 8.98
N GLY A 294 -7.54 7.87 8.98
CA GLY A 294 -7.85 7.06 10.16
C GLY A 294 -9.31 7.11 10.62
N ASN A 295 -10.18 7.79 9.87
CA ASN A 295 -11.61 7.85 10.19
C ASN A 295 -12.35 6.63 9.64
N ALA A 296 -13.59 6.43 10.11
CA ALA A 296 -14.47 5.43 9.50
C ALA A 296 -14.79 5.84 8.06
N GLY A 297 -14.44 4.97 7.11
CA GLY A 297 -14.71 5.18 5.69
C GLY A 297 -16.17 4.96 5.33
N LEU A 298 -16.85 4.03 6.01
CA LEU A 298 -18.23 3.64 5.79
C LEU A 298 -18.98 3.54 7.13
N PRO A 299 -20.33 3.70 7.16
CA PRO A 299 -21.17 4.12 6.02
C PRO A 299 -20.98 5.59 5.64
N LEU A 300 -21.39 5.95 4.42
CA LEU A 300 -21.35 7.31 3.88
C LEU A 300 -22.70 7.71 3.26
N PRO A 301 -23.02 9.03 3.17
CA PRO A 301 -24.08 9.49 2.30
C PRO A 301 -23.86 9.03 0.85
N GLY A 302 -24.90 8.56 0.17
CA GLY A 302 -24.79 7.97 -1.17
C GLY A 302 -24.27 6.53 -1.16
N THR A 303 -24.39 5.83 -0.02
CA THR A 303 -24.13 4.40 0.08
C THR A 303 -25.27 3.70 0.82
N ARG A 304 -25.62 2.48 0.37
CA ARG A 304 -26.53 1.57 1.07
C ARG A 304 -25.81 0.26 1.39
N PHE A 305 -26.20 -0.38 2.48
CA PHE A 305 -25.69 -1.72 2.80
C PHE A 305 -26.61 -2.78 2.16
N ASP A 306 -26.03 -3.64 1.34
CA ASP A 306 -26.68 -4.83 0.80
C ASP A 306 -26.34 -6.05 1.66
N ALA A 307 -27.29 -6.52 2.45
CA ALA A 307 -27.09 -7.64 3.35
C ALA A 307 -26.90 -8.99 2.63
N LEU A 308 -27.41 -9.13 1.39
CA LEU A 308 -27.22 -10.36 0.61
C LEU A 308 -25.81 -10.49 0.09
N LYS A 309 -25.17 -9.38 -0.24
CA LYS A 309 -23.79 -9.33 -0.69
C LYS A 309 -22.80 -9.09 0.45
N ASN A 310 -23.27 -8.71 1.64
CA ASN A 310 -22.44 -8.23 2.75
C ASN A 310 -21.54 -7.06 2.35
N ALA A 311 -22.05 -6.11 1.57
CA ALA A 311 -21.29 -5.00 1.04
C ALA A 311 -22.05 -3.67 1.13
N HIS A 312 -21.32 -2.57 1.30
CA HIS A 312 -21.83 -1.24 1.00
C HIS A 312 -21.75 -1.00 -0.50
N GLU A 313 -22.82 -0.55 -1.10
CA GLU A 313 -22.91 -0.23 -2.53
C GLU A 313 -23.14 1.26 -2.71
N LEU A 314 -22.68 1.80 -3.83
CA LEU A 314 -23.01 3.17 -4.25
C LEU A 314 -24.47 3.25 -4.73
N ASP A 315 -25.19 4.32 -4.32
CA ASP A 315 -26.55 4.62 -4.76
C ASP A 315 -26.59 5.07 -6.24
#